data_4e9e8248957a8a19c7e3fbac37d408e5
#
_entry.id   4e9e8248957a8a19c7e3fbac37d408e5
#
_cell.length_a   1.000
_cell.length_b   1.000
_cell.length_c   1.000
_cell.angle_alpha   90.00
_cell.angle_beta   90.00
_cell.angle_gamma   90.00
#
_symmetry.space_group_name_H-M   'P 1'
#
loop_
_entity.id
_entity.type
_entity.pdbx_description
1 polymer ?
#
loop_
_entity_poly.entity_id
_entity_poly.type
_entity_poly.pdbx_seq_one_letter_code
_entity_poly.pdbx_strand_id
1 'polypeptide(L)'
;MSLKALQQKIGVTADGAWGPGTLRAAAAYYKLSPARAAHFFGQTAHETGGFKAFSENLNYSAQGLMGVFKKYFPDAATAAKYERKPEAIANRVYASRMGNGPESSGDGWRYRGRGALQLTGRDNYKAFADYCKRPDVMSNPDLVATELAFESAMFFFERNKLWSICDQGVNDAAILSISKKVNGGTHGLEDRKAKTKTYFSQLSAPAGAAPKVVTPAAAPAAAAGKVSPEMQLSEHFNLKEFTKSETAIRKRIDNTPGPAHASNLQKVCEKILEPVRRHYGKPVRINSGYRGPALNAAVGGSSKSQHCNGEAVDFEIDGLANPELAKWVSENCDFDQIILEFYDPKEGPNSGWVHASYTSTGANRKQKLTAVNVGGKTVYKPGFIS
;
A
#
# COMPACT_ATOMS: atom_id res chain seq x y z
N MET A 1 13.87 7.24 -1.76
CA MET A 1 14.25 6.16 -0.81
C MET A 1 13.42 4.93 -1.10
N SER A 2 13.93 3.75 -0.89
CA SER A 2 13.09 2.57 -0.74
C SER A 2 12.99 2.23 0.76
N LEU A 3 11.97 1.49 1.15
CA LEU A 3 11.84 1.04 2.53
C LEU A 3 13.04 0.14 2.94
N LYS A 4 13.57 -0.65 1.99
CA LYS A 4 14.80 -1.43 2.21
C LYS A 4 16.01 -0.55 2.51
N ALA A 5 16.16 0.57 1.81
CA ALA A 5 17.26 1.51 2.08
C ALA A 5 17.13 2.17 3.46
N LEU A 6 15.90 2.49 3.90
CA LEU A 6 15.66 2.94 5.26
C LEU A 6 16.06 1.86 6.29
N GLN A 7 15.61 0.62 6.07
CA GLN A 7 15.91 -0.51 6.97
C GLN A 7 17.42 -0.75 7.10
N GLN A 8 18.15 -0.69 5.99
CA GLN A 8 19.63 -0.74 6.01
C GLN A 8 20.22 0.40 6.83
N LYS A 9 19.72 1.64 6.61
CA LYS A 9 20.19 2.84 7.32
C LYS A 9 19.97 2.74 8.83
N ILE A 10 18.85 2.18 9.28
CA ILE A 10 18.50 2.04 10.71
C ILE A 10 18.96 0.71 11.32
N GLY A 11 19.71 -0.12 10.57
CA GLY A 11 20.33 -1.34 11.07
C GLY A 11 19.39 -2.50 11.34
N VAL A 12 18.30 -2.62 10.59
CA VAL A 12 17.38 -3.77 10.66
C VAL A 12 17.36 -4.55 9.35
N THR A 13 16.78 -5.75 9.37
CA THR A 13 16.61 -6.59 8.16
C THR A 13 15.89 -5.80 7.05
N ALA A 14 16.54 -5.69 5.90
CA ALA A 14 16.04 -4.91 4.76
C ALA A 14 15.08 -5.74 3.88
N ASP A 15 13.96 -6.20 4.48
CA ASP A 15 12.93 -6.99 3.81
C ASP A 15 11.97 -6.14 2.94
N GLY A 16 11.93 -4.82 3.18
CA GLY A 16 11.03 -3.90 2.50
C GLY A 16 9.61 -3.89 3.10
N ALA A 17 9.42 -4.50 4.29
CA ALA A 17 8.16 -4.49 5.01
C ALA A 17 8.19 -3.49 6.18
N TRP A 18 7.13 -2.68 6.30
CA TRP A 18 6.96 -1.79 7.45
C TRP A 18 6.21 -2.52 8.56
N GLY A 19 6.97 -3.08 9.48
CA GLY A 19 6.43 -3.79 10.65
C GLY A 19 6.82 -3.13 11.97
N PRO A 20 6.34 -3.67 13.12
CA PRO A 20 6.65 -3.14 14.47
C PRO A 20 8.15 -3.08 14.77
N GLY A 21 8.95 -4.01 14.24
CA GLY A 21 10.41 -4.02 14.38
C GLY A 21 11.06 -2.81 13.69
N THR A 22 10.71 -2.58 12.41
CA THR A 22 11.17 -1.43 11.63
C THR A 22 10.72 -0.12 12.28
N LEU A 23 9.46 -0.04 12.74
CA LEU A 23 8.93 1.13 13.42
C LEU A 23 9.71 1.48 14.69
N ARG A 24 9.98 0.50 15.57
CA ARG A 24 10.77 0.71 16.80
C ARG A 24 12.20 1.13 16.49
N ALA A 25 12.85 0.47 15.55
CA ALA A 25 14.21 0.81 15.15
C ALA A 25 14.28 2.21 14.53
N ALA A 26 13.32 2.59 13.69
CA ALA A 26 13.23 3.93 13.13
C ALA A 26 12.98 4.99 14.22
N ALA A 27 12.07 4.73 15.16
CA ALA A 27 11.83 5.63 16.30
C ALA A 27 13.11 5.83 17.14
N ALA A 28 13.86 4.76 17.42
CA ALA A 28 15.12 4.81 18.14
C ALA A 28 16.21 5.56 17.34
N TYR A 29 16.36 5.25 16.05
CA TYR A 29 17.33 5.89 15.16
C TYR A 29 17.15 7.42 15.10
N TYR A 30 15.89 7.87 14.94
CA TYR A 30 15.52 9.28 14.90
C TYR A 30 15.30 9.90 16.30
N LYS A 31 15.55 9.16 17.38
CA LYS A 31 15.42 9.61 18.78
C LYS A 31 14.05 10.21 19.09
N LEU A 32 12.99 9.59 18.56
CA LEU A 32 11.62 10.02 18.75
C LEU A 32 10.97 9.27 19.91
N SER A 33 10.27 9.99 20.79
CA SER A 33 9.39 9.38 21.79
C SER A 33 8.27 8.57 21.11
N PRO A 34 7.62 7.63 21.79
CA PRO A 34 6.52 6.86 21.20
C PRO A 34 5.42 7.72 20.58
N ALA A 35 5.02 8.82 21.24
CA ALA A 35 4.00 9.73 20.72
C ALA A 35 4.49 10.48 19.47
N ARG A 36 5.71 11.05 19.52
CA ARG A 36 6.31 11.73 18.36
C ARG A 36 6.48 10.81 17.17
N ALA A 37 6.99 9.59 17.40
CA ALA A 37 7.17 8.60 16.35
C ALA A 37 5.84 8.15 15.73
N ALA A 38 4.81 7.91 16.55
CA ALA A 38 3.49 7.53 16.09
C ALA A 38 2.87 8.59 15.16
N HIS A 39 2.90 9.86 15.57
CA HIS A 39 2.42 10.96 14.72
C HIS A 39 3.26 11.10 13.46
N PHE A 40 4.58 11.12 13.58
CA PHE A 40 5.49 11.30 12.46
C PHE A 40 5.34 10.20 11.41
N PHE A 41 5.44 8.94 11.82
CA PHE A 41 5.30 7.83 10.89
C PHE A 41 3.86 7.61 10.43
N GLY A 42 2.85 7.96 11.23
CA GLY A 42 1.45 7.94 10.79
C GLY A 42 1.17 8.90 9.64
N GLN A 43 1.69 10.13 9.72
CA GLN A 43 1.57 11.12 8.64
C GLN A 43 2.39 10.73 7.42
N THR A 44 3.67 10.40 7.60
CA THR A 44 4.57 10.07 6.49
C THR A 44 4.16 8.79 5.77
N ALA A 45 3.63 7.79 6.49
CA ALA A 45 3.09 6.57 5.86
C ALA A 45 1.86 6.88 5.00
N HIS A 46 0.99 7.80 5.42
CA HIS A 46 -0.14 8.23 4.59
C HIS A 46 0.33 8.93 3.32
N GLU A 47 1.20 9.94 3.45
CA GLU A 47 1.67 10.76 2.32
C GLU A 47 2.46 9.98 1.27
N THR A 48 3.16 8.93 1.69
CA THR A 48 3.99 8.10 0.81
C THR A 48 3.29 6.84 0.32
N GLY A 49 1.99 6.65 0.62
CA GLY A 49 1.28 5.43 0.27
C GLY A 49 1.89 4.18 0.93
N GLY A 50 2.26 4.26 2.22
CA GLY A 50 2.93 3.19 2.96
C GLY A 50 4.42 3.08 2.63
N PHE A 51 5.11 4.20 2.52
CA PHE A 51 6.55 4.29 2.23
C PHE A 51 6.97 3.76 0.85
N LYS A 52 6.06 3.90 -0.14
CA LYS A 52 6.28 3.43 -1.52
C LYS A 52 6.73 4.54 -2.47
N ALA A 53 6.30 5.79 -2.25
CA ALA A 53 6.56 6.93 -3.12
C ALA A 53 7.18 8.11 -2.35
N PHE A 54 8.39 8.50 -2.73
CA PHE A 54 9.13 9.62 -2.14
C PHE A 54 9.43 10.74 -3.15
N SER A 55 8.81 10.68 -4.32
CA SER A 55 8.82 11.74 -5.32
C SER A 55 7.43 11.86 -5.91
N GLU A 56 7.00 13.06 -6.22
CA GLU A 56 5.72 13.27 -6.88
C GLU A 56 5.72 12.67 -8.29
N ASN A 57 4.54 12.20 -8.72
CA ASN A 57 4.32 11.70 -10.07
C ASN A 57 3.63 12.77 -10.91
N LEU A 58 4.38 13.35 -11.84
CA LEU A 58 3.90 14.40 -12.76
C LEU A 58 3.55 13.86 -14.16
N ASN A 59 3.39 12.56 -14.31
CA ASN A 59 3.06 11.95 -15.60
C ASN A 59 1.55 12.03 -15.90
N TYR A 60 1.06 13.20 -16.23
CA TYR A 60 -0.36 13.45 -16.48
C TYR A 60 -0.73 13.39 -17.97
N SER A 61 -1.97 12.93 -18.27
CA SER A 61 -2.62 13.16 -19.56
C SER A 61 -3.08 14.62 -19.69
N ALA A 62 -3.39 15.08 -20.91
CA ALA A 62 -3.93 16.43 -21.13
C ALA A 62 -5.19 16.68 -20.29
N GLN A 63 -6.11 15.71 -20.24
CA GLN A 63 -7.31 15.79 -19.40
C GLN A 63 -6.96 15.88 -17.91
N GLY A 64 -5.98 15.10 -17.45
CA GLY A 64 -5.48 15.14 -16.07
C GLY A 64 -4.88 16.49 -15.69
N LEU A 65 -4.14 17.13 -16.62
CA LEU A 65 -3.57 18.47 -16.42
C LEU A 65 -4.66 19.53 -16.24
N MET A 66 -5.69 19.50 -17.08
CA MET A 66 -6.83 20.42 -16.97
C MET A 66 -7.63 20.22 -15.69
N GLY A 67 -7.71 18.98 -15.17
CA GLY A 67 -8.40 18.69 -13.92
C GLY A 67 -7.60 19.10 -12.69
N VAL A 68 -6.32 18.73 -12.62
CA VAL A 68 -5.47 18.91 -11.42
C VAL A 68 -4.81 20.30 -11.37
N PHE A 69 -4.38 20.82 -12.53
CA PHE A 69 -3.62 22.06 -12.65
C PHE A 69 -4.31 23.09 -13.53
N LYS A 70 -5.63 23.23 -13.39
CA LYS A 70 -6.49 24.08 -14.22
C LYS A 70 -5.95 25.51 -14.42
N LYS A 71 -5.34 26.10 -13.39
CA LYS A 71 -4.72 27.43 -13.46
C LYS A 71 -3.61 27.53 -14.51
N TYR A 72 -2.87 26.46 -14.73
CA TYR A 72 -1.70 26.39 -15.61
C TYR A 72 -2.03 25.77 -16.97
N PHE A 73 -3.11 25.03 -17.05
CA PHE A 73 -3.59 24.33 -18.23
C PHE A 73 -5.09 24.63 -18.43
N PRO A 74 -5.42 25.87 -18.87
CA PRO A 74 -6.81 26.31 -18.94
C PRO A 74 -7.60 25.67 -20.08
N ASP A 75 -6.92 25.17 -21.12
CA ASP A 75 -7.50 24.60 -22.32
C ASP A 75 -6.76 23.38 -22.85
N ALA A 76 -7.43 22.62 -23.72
CA ALA A 76 -6.92 21.35 -24.25
C ALA A 76 -5.67 21.54 -25.13
N ALA A 77 -5.59 22.63 -25.88
CA ALA A 77 -4.46 22.92 -26.78
C ALA A 77 -3.17 23.17 -25.96
N THR A 78 -3.30 23.92 -24.87
CA THR A 78 -2.21 24.13 -23.91
C THR A 78 -1.83 22.82 -23.23
N ALA A 79 -2.80 22.06 -22.71
CA ALA A 79 -2.54 20.80 -22.00
C ALA A 79 -1.87 19.75 -22.90
N ALA A 80 -2.27 19.65 -24.18
CA ALA A 80 -1.69 18.69 -25.13
C ALA A 80 -0.18 18.90 -25.35
N LYS A 81 0.30 20.14 -25.29
CA LYS A 81 1.75 20.44 -25.44
C LYS A 81 2.60 19.83 -24.30
N TYR A 82 2.00 19.61 -23.12
CA TYR A 82 2.65 19.13 -21.90
C TYR A 82 2.29 17.70 -21.56
N GLU A 83 1.35 17.07 -22.24
CA GLU A 83 0.91 15.72 -21.97
C GLU A 83 2.09 14.75 -21.88
N ARG A 84 2.15 13.95 -20.81
CA ARG A 84 3.19 12.95 -20.56
C ARG A 84 4.63 13.49 -20.56
N LYS A 85 4.80 14.80 -20.29
CA LYS A 85 6.10 15.46 -20.17
C LYS A 85 6.33 15.96 -18.74
N PRO A 86 6.68 15.07 -17.76
CA PRO A 86 6.75 15.41 -16.33
C PRO A 86 7.63 16.62 -16.02
N GLU A 87 8.78 16.74 -16.70
CA GLU A 87 9.71 17.85 -16.50
C GLU A 87 9.10 19.18 -16.94
N ALA A 88 8.53 19.24 -18.12
CA ALA A 88 7.87 20.44 -18.62
C ALA A 88 6.67 20.85 -17.75
N ILE A 89 5.90 19.86 -17.28
CA ILE A 89 4.78 20.08 -16.34
C ILE A 89 5.29 20.70 -15.04
N ALA A 90 6.33 20.14 -14.43
CA ALA A 90 6.92 20.69 -13.21
C ALA A 90 7.42 22.11 -13.41
N ASN A 91 8.17 22.36 -14.48
CA ASN A 91 8.74 23.67 -14.77
C ASN A 91 7.65 24.73 -14.94
N ARG A 92 6.51 24.38 -15.55
CA ARG A 92 5.37 25.28 -15.70
C ARG A 92 4.61 25.50 -14.38
N VAL A 93 4.29 24.43 -13.67
CA VAL A 93 3.45 24.48 -12.44
C VAL A 93 4.17 25.21 -11.31
N TYR A 94 5.47 25.04 -11.20
CA TYR A 94 6.28 25.60 -10.12
C TYR A 94 7.11 26.83 -10.51
N ALA A 95 6.96 27.35 -11.75
CA ALA A 95 7.66 28.55 -12.19
C ALA A 95 7.39 29.76 -11.29
N SER A 96 8.43 30.53 -10.99
CA SER A 96 8.38 31.79 -10.25
C SER A 96 7.66 31.69 -8.90
N ARG A 97 7.77 30.53 -8.26
CA ARG A 97 7.16 30.22 -6.95
C ARG A 97 8.21 29.60 -6.03
N MET A 98 8.09 29.85 -4.70
CA MET A 98 8.95 29.23 -3.67
C MET A 98 10.45 29.35 -4.00
N GLY A 99 10.87 30.52 -4.54
CA GLY A 99 12.23 30.78 -4.94
C GLY A 99 12.69 30.17 -6.27
N ASN A 100 11.82 29.43 -6.97
CA ASN A 100 12.13 28.94 -8.31
C ASN A 100 12.20 30.10 -9.31
N GLY A 101 13.07 29.96 -10.30
CA GLY A 101 13.12 30.85 -11.46
C GLY A 101 11.93 30.67 -12.41
N PRO A 102 11.93 31.35 -13.59
CA PRO A 102 10.92 31.18 -14.63
C PRO A 102 10.88 29.74 -15.16
N GLU A 103 9.87 29.40 -15.96
CA GLU A 103 9.70 28.07 -16.54
C GLU A 103 10.97 27.56 -17.26
N SER A 104 11.68 28.46 -17.94
CA SER A 104 12.92 28.17 -18.66
C SER A 104 14.13 27.88 -17.77
N SER A 105 14.06 28.14 -16.46
CA SER A 105 15.16 27.88 -15.53
C SER A 105 15.37 26.40 -15.22
N GLY A 106 14.35 25.54 -15.40
CA GLY A 106 14.38 24.15 -14.98
C GLY A 106 14.20 23.94 -13.48
N ASP A 107 14.08 25.01 -12.68
CA ASP A 107 13.97 24.91 -11.22
C ASP A 107 12.72 24.16 -10.78
N GLY A 108 11.62 24.25 -11.52
CA GLY A 108 10.38 23.53 -11.21
C GLY A 108 10.57 22.01 -11.15
N TRP A 109 11.29 21.47 -12.13
CA TRP A 109 11.65 20.04 -12.14
C TRP A 109 12.74 19.71 -11.12
N ARG A 110 13.76 20.56 -11.07
CA ARG A 110 14.92 20.39 -10.19
C ARG A 110 14.48 20.30 -8.72
N TYR A 111 13.59 21.18 -8.28
CA TYR A 111 13.11 21.28 -6.89
C TYR A 111 11.65 20.83 -6.74
N ARG A 112 11.22 19.85 -7.56
CA ARG A 112 9.89 19.23 -7.45
C ARG A 112 9.69 18.54 -6.12
N GLY A 113 8.45 18.14 -5.81
CA GLY A 113 8.10 17.48 -4.57
C GLY A 113 8.84 16.17 -4.34
N ARG A 114 9.60 16.09 -3.24
CA ARG A 114 10.34 14.91 -2.82
C ARG A 114 10.31 14.73 -1.31
N GLY A 115 10.71 13.54 -0.85
CA GLY A 115 10.74 13.18 0.56
C GLY A 115 9.40 12.72 1.10
N ALA A 116 9.38 12.37 2.38
CA ALA A 116 8.20 11.77 2.99
C ALA A 116 7.03 12.74 3.22
N LEU A 117 7.26 14.06 3.12
CA LEU A 117 6.24 15.12 3.17
C LEU A 117 6.39 16.13 2.01
N GLN A 118 6.86 15.67 0.85
CA GLN A 118 6.85 16.42 -0.40
C GLN A 118 7.47 17.82 -0.33
N LEU A 119 8.73 17.90 0.14
CA LEU A 119 9.52 19.14 0.11
C LEU A 119 9.59 19.67 -1.33
N THR A 120 9.14 20.92 -1.57
CA THR A 120 8.99 21.50 -2.90
C THR A 120 9.50 22.95 -2.93
N GLY A 121 10.18 23.32 -4.01
CA GLY A 121 10.64 24.67 -4.28
C GLY A 121 12.04 24.99 -3.75
N ARG A 122 12.79 25.80 -4.51
CA ARG A 122 14.20 26.11 -4.27
C ARG A 122 14.51 26.65 -2.89
N ASP A 123 13.70 27.59 -2.38
CA ASP A 123 13.91 28.16 -1.05
C ASP A 123 13.73 27.12 0.07
N ASN A 124 12.76 26.20 -0.08
CA ASN A 124 12.55 25.16 0.88
C ASN A 124 13.68 24.11 0.86
N TYR A 125 14.20 23.78 -0.34
CA TYR A 125 15.37 22.92 -0.47
C TYR A 125 16.61 23.57 0.15
N LYS A 126 16.81 24.88 -0.08
CA LYS A 126 17.91 25.62 0.54
C LYS A 126 17.80 25.63 2.07
N ALA A 127 16.62 25.97 2.60
CA ALA A 127 16.40 25.97 4.04
C ALA A 127 16.60 24.57 4.65
N PHE A 128 16.22 23.51 3.95
CA PHE A 128 16.47 22.13 4.38
C PHE A 128 17.98 21.79 4.31
N ALA A 129 18.68 22.17 3.24
CA ALA A 129 20.12 21.97 3.10
C ALA A 129 20.89 22.65 4.24
N ASP A 130 20.52 23.87 4.59
CA ASP A 130 21.09 24.61 5.72
C ASP A 130 20.80 23.92 7.07
N TYR A 131 19.56 23.45 7.27
CA TYR A 131 19.12 22.72 8.47
C TYR A 131 19.92 21.43 8.69
N CYS A 132 20.06 20.60 7.67
CA CYS A 132 20.79 19.34 7.79
C CYS A 132 22.31 19.46 7.56
N LYS A 133 22.82 20.67 7.31
CA LYS A 133 24.23 20.95 6.98
C LYS A 133 24.74 20.13 5.78
N ARG A 134 23.89 19.98 4.77
CA ARG A 134 24.13 19.21 3.55
C ARG A 134 23.94 20.12 2.31
N PRO A 135 24.92 20.99 1.99
CA PRO A 135 24.84 21.89 0.84
C PRO A 135 24.72 21.14 -0.50
N ASP A 136 25.16 19.90 -0.57
CA ASP A 136 25.04 19.01 -1.71
C ASP A 136 23.57 18.69 -2.11
N VAL A 137 22.60 18.90 -1.22
CA VAL A 137 21.15 18.82 -1.55
C VAL A 137 20.78 19.81 -2.66
N MET A 138 21.46 20.97 -2.75
CA MET A 138 21.17 21.97 -3.80
C MET A 138 21.71 21.56 -5.16
N SER A 139 22.83 20.84 -5.21
CA SER A 139 23.40 20.29 -6.44
C SER A 139 22.79 18.95 -6.84
N ASN A 140 22.40 18.11 -5.87
CA ASN A 140 21.74 16.84 -6.05
C ASN A 140 20.42 16.74 -5.24
N PRO A 141 19.32 17.37 -5.71
CA PRO A 141 18.04 17.35 -5.00
C PRO A 141 17.41 15.94 -4.83
N ASP A 142 17.85 14.94 -5.59
CA ASP A 142 17.36 13.57 -5.49
C ASP A 142 17.75 12.90 -4.15
N LEU A 143 18.71 13.45 -3.42
CA LEU A 143 18.99 13.06 -2.03
C LEU A 143 17.75 13.16 -1.14
N VAL A 144 16.85 14.11 -1.40
CA VAL A 144 15.58 14.26 -0.66
C VAL A 144 14.59 13.12 -0.95
N ALA A 145 14.67 12.47 -2.09
CA ALA A 145 13.86 11.30 -2.39
C ALA A 145 14.52 9.98 -1.96
N THR A 146 15.82 10.00 -1.65
CA THR A 146 16.62 8.82 -1.39
C THR A 146 17.16 8.80 0.04
N GLU A 147 18.29 9.39 0.29
CA GLU A 147 19.01 9.33 1.57
C GLU A 147 18.32 10.12 2.69
N LEU A 148 17.77 11.29 2.36
CA LEU A 148 17.27 12.29 3.31
C LEU A 148 15.75 12.42 3.34
N ALA A 149 15.03 11.37 2.93
CA ALA A 149 13.58 11.45 2.75
C ALA A 149 12.80 11.67 4.06
N PHE A 150 13.24 11.07 5.14
CA PHE A 150 12.63 11.26 6.46
C PHE A 150 13.18 12.50 7.17
N GLU A 151 14.44 12.83 6.95
CA GLU A 151 15.06 14.04 7.48
C GLU A 151 14.37 15.30 6.95
N SER A 152 13.95 15.30 5.68
CA SER A 152 13.16 16.41 5.12
C SER A 152 11.78 16.54 5.77
N ALA A 153 11.16 15.42 6.16
CA ALA A 153 9.92 15.43 6.92
C ALA A 153 10.14 15.87 8.38
N MET A 154 11.25 15.49 9.01
CA MET A 154 11.61 16.00 10.35
C MET A 154 11.81 17.51 10.33
N PHE A 155 12.50 18.04 9.32
CA PHE A 155 12.60 19.47 9.09
C PHE A 155 11.24 20.17 9.00
N PHE A 156 10.28 19.56 8.28
CA PHE A 156 8.92 20.08 8.20
C PHE A 156 8.24 20.11 9.58
N PHE A 157 8.37 19.04 10.37
CA PHE A 157 7.83 18.96 11.73
C PHE A 157 8.44 20.02 12.65
N GLU A 158 9.76 20.22 12.57
CA GLU A 158 10.48 21.23 13.35
C GLU A 158 10.03 22.64 12.96
N ARG A 159 10.11 22.98 11.68
CA ARG A 159 9.76 24.31 11.16
C ARG A 159 8.32 24.73 11.46
N ASN A 160 7.39 23.76 11.47
CA ASN A 160 5.97 24.00 11.75
C ASN A 160 5.60 23.78 13.22
N LYS A 161 6.59 23.59 14.11
CA LYS A 161 6.40 23.36 15.56
C LYS A 161 5.44 22.20 15.87
N LEU A 162 5.48 21.12 15.04
CA LEU A 162 4.56 19.99 15.20
C LEU A 162 4.92 19.11 16.39
N TRP A 163 6.19 19.10 16.81
CA TRP A 163 6.61 18.29 17.94
C TRP A 163 5.87 18.64 19.22
N SER A 164 5.60 19.91 19.47
CA SER A 164 4.81 20.34 20.64
C SER A 164 3.36 19.83 20.60
N ILE A 165 2.80 19.61 19.42
CA ILE A 165 1.47 18.98 19.27
C ILE A 165 1.56 17.48 19.52
N CYS A 166 2.62 16.81 19.00
CA CYS A 166 2.86 15.39 19.27
C CYS A 166 3.02 15.10 20.77
N ASP A 167 3.65 15.99 21.50
CA ASP A 167 3.90 15.85 22.94
C ASP A 167 2.62 15.96 23.80
N GLN A 168 1.50 16.45 23.23
CA GLN A 168 0.17 16.42 23.88
C GLN A 168 -0.45 15.02 23.90
N GLY A 169 0.28 14.01 23.37
CA GLY A 169 -0.16 12.64 23.30
C GLY A 169 -0.90 12.29 22.02
N VAL A 170 -1.24 11.00 21.87
CA VAL A 170 -1.94 10.47 20.70
C VAL A 170 -3.45 10.51 20.92
N ASN A 171 -4.07 11.58 20.49
CA ASN A 171 -5.52 11.78 20.52
C ASN A 171 -6.02 12.39 19.21
N ASP A 172 -7.31 12.35 18.96
CA ASP A 172 -7.93 12.79 17.71
C ASP A 172 -7.70 14.27 17.41
N ALA A 173 -7.67 15.12 18.44
CA ALA A 173 -7.45 16.56 18.29
C ALA A 173 -6.00 16.86 17.81
N ALA A 174 -5.01 16.22 18.43
CA ALA A 174 -3.61 16.34 18.01
C ALA A 174 -3.40 15.80 16.59
N ILE A 175 -3.97 14.64 16.26
CA ILE A 175 -3.88 14.06 14.91
C ILE A 175 -4.52 15.00 13.88
N LEU A 176 -5.71 15.54 14.16
CA LEU A 176 -6.39 16.50 13.28
C LEU A 176 -5.55 17.77 13.07
N SER A 177 -5.00 18.32 14.15
CA SER A 177 -4.17 19.53 14.10
C SER A 177 -2.93 19.33 13.23
N ILE A 178 -2.23 18.21 13.41
CA ILE A 178 -1.06 17.85 12.60
C ILE A 178 -1.47 17.62 11.14
N SER A 179 -2.56 16.87 10.90
CA SER A 179 -3.05 16.60 9.54
C SER A 179 -3.37 17.87 8.78
N LYS A 180 -4.03 18.84 9.41
CA LYS A 180 -4.33 20.15 8.80
C LYS A 180 -3.06 20.92 8.43
N LYS A 181 -2.01 20.83 9.23
CA LYS A 181 -0.72 21.47 8.93
C LYS A 181 0.05 20.76 7.81
N VAL A 182 -0.08 19.42 7.72
CA VAL A 182 0.62 18.62 6.70
C VAL A 182 -0.03 18.77 5.32
N ASN A 183 -1.37 18.69 5.21
CA ASN A 183 -2.07 18.67 3.92
C ASN A 183 -3.04 19.84 3.68
N GLY A 184 -3.10 20.80 4.58
CA GLY A 184 -3.99 21.96 4.49
C GLY A 184 -5.46 21.67 4.81
N GLY A 185 -5.82 20.43 5.19
CA GLY A 185 -7.22 20.03 5.42
C GLY A 185 -7.39 18.73 6.17
N THR A 186 -8.49 18.03 5.88
CA THR A 186 -8.85 16.75 6.53
C THR A 186 -8.76 15.55 5.58
N HIS A 187 -8.10 15.71 4.42
CA HIS A 187 -7.97 14.61 3.47
C HIS A 187 -7.20 13.43 4.09
N GLY A 188 -7.79 12.24 3.99
CA GLY A 188 -7.21 11.03 4.55
C GLY A 188 -7.15 10.98 6.08
N LEU A 189 -7.95 11.81 6.79
CA LEU A 189 -7.88 11.94 8.26
C LEU A 189 -8.07 10.61 8.99
N GLU A 190 -9.03 9.80 8.57
CA GLU A 190 -9.30 8.52 9.23
C GLU A 190 -8.15 7.51 9.05
N ASP A 191 -7.53 7.47 7.89
CA ASP A 191 -6.33 6.65 7.66
C ASP A 191 -5.14 7.13 8.51
N ARG A 192 -4.95 8.46 8.63
CA ARG A 192 -3.93 9.05 9.50
C ARG A 192 -4.17 8.73 10.97
N LYS A 193 -5.43 8.79 11.44
CA LYS A 193 -5.82 8.40 12.80
C LYS A 193 -5.53 6.92 13.05
N ALA A 194 -5.97 6.04 12.16
CA ALA A 194 -5.76 4.61 12.27
C ALA A 194 -4.27 4.26 12.35
N LYS A 195 -3.45 4.79 11.42
CA LYS A 195 -2.00 4.57 11.42
C LYS A 195 -1.32 5.10 12.70
N THR A 196 -1.63 6.33 13.10
CA THR A 196 -1.02 6.96 14.28
C THR A 196 -1.35 6.18 15.55
N LYS A 197 -2.62 5.79 15.76
CA LYS A 197 -3.05 5.01 16.93
C LYS A 197 -2.40 3.62 16.94
N THR A 198 -2.36 2.94 15.79
CA THR A 198 -1.70 1.64 15.64
C THR A 198 -0.22 1.72 15.96
N TYR A 199 0.48 2.69 15.42
CA TYR A 199 1.92 2.87 15.67
C TYR A 199 2.21 3.22 17.13
N PHE A 200 1.37 4.04 17.75
CA PHE A 200 1.49 4.36 19.17
C PHE A 200 1.33 3.12 20.05
N SER A 201 0.31 2.30 19.81
CA SER A 201 0.12 1.03 20.51
C SER A 201 1.33 0.10 20.38
N GLN A 202 1.89 -0.01 19.15
CA GLN A 202 3.09 -0.83 18.90
C GLN A 202 4.34 -0.30 19.59
N LEU A 203 4.49 1.01 19.73
CA LEU A 203 5.64 1.65 20.37
C LEU A 203 5.55 1.67 21.90
N SER A 204 4.34 1.76 22.45
CA SER A 204 4.08 1.81 23.89
C SER A 204 4.05 0.42 24.54
N ALA A 205 3.91 -0.64 23.75
CA ALA A 205 4.01 -2.00 24.26
C ALA A 205 5.44 -2.27 24.77
N PRO A 206 5.62 -2.87 25.98
CA PRO A 206 6.95 -3.22 26.50
C PRO A 206 7.76 -3.97 25.43
N ALA A 207 9.06 -3.73 25.38
CA ALA A 207 9.98 -4.44 24.48
C ALA A 207 10.09 -5.94 24.92
N GLY A 208 9.08 -6.72 24.65
CA GLY A 208 8.87 -8.09 25.10
C GLY A 208 7.40 -8.46 25.14
N ALA A 209 6.49 -7.46 25.13
CA ALA A 209 5.09 -7.68 24.87
C ALA A 209 4.83 -7.55 23.36
N ALA A 210 5.35 -8.49 22.58
CA ALA A 210 4.62 -8.87 21.37
C ALA A 210 3.20 -9.21 21.83
N PRO A 211 2.12 -8.80 21.12
CA PRO A 211 0.81 -9.38 21.39
C PRO A 211 1.06 -10.89 21.46
N LYS A 212 0.52 -11.55 22.47
CA LYS A 212 0.62 -13.00 22.62
C LYS A 212 0.04 -13.62 21.35
N VAL A 213 0.89 -13.79 20.35
CA VAL A 213 0.74 -14.81 19.37
C VAL A 213 0.97 -16.06 20.19
N VAL A 214 -0.07 -16.85 20.39
CA VAL A 214 0.06 -18.21 20.87
C VAL A 214 0.98 -18.87 19.86
N THR A 215 2.25 -18.99 20.20
CA THR A 215 3.25 -19.72 19.41
C THR A 215 2.93 -21.21 19.52
N PRO A 216 2.72 -21.89 18.40
CA PRO A 216 3.18 -23.25 18.29
C PRO A 216 4.72 -23.22 18.34
N ALA A 217 5.31 -24.22 18.98
CA ALA A 217 6.71 -24.33 19.33
C ALA A 217 7.71 -23.89 18.24
N ALA A 218 8.79 -23.27 18.72
CA ALA A 218 9.89 -22.73 17.97
C ALA A 218 10.39 -23.65 16.85
N ALA A 219 10.34 -23.14 15.62
CA ALA A 219 11.22 -23.56 14.56
C ALA A 219 12.23 -22.42 14.28
N PRO A 220 13.48 -22.72 13.94
CA PRO A 220 14.60 -21.77 13.98
C PRO A 220 14.49 -20.67 12.94
N ALA A 221 15.05 -19.50 13.27
CA ALA A 221 15.19 -18.32 12.41
C ALA A 221 15.68 -18.72 11.01
N ALA A 222 14.80 -18.68 10.04
CA ALA A 222 15.14 -18.87 8.64
C ALA A 222 15.44 -17.52 8.00
N ALA A 223 16.62 -17.43 7.42
CA ALA A 223 17.15 -16.39 6.57
C ALA A 223 16.13 -15.87 5.55
N ALA A 224 16.36 -14.64 5.04
CA ALA A 224 15.66 -14.04 3.90
C ALA A 224 15.75 -14.97 2.67
N GLY A 225 14.85 -15.95 2.62
CA GLY A 225 14.76 -16.97 1.58
C GLY A 225 13.45 -16.83 0.84
N LYS A 226 13.49 -17.01 -0.47
CA LYS A 226 12.30 -17.25 -1.28
C LYS A 226 11.55 -18.44 -0.65
N VAL A 227 10.26 -18.28 -0.42
CA VAL A 227 9.42 -19.37 0.09
C VAL A 227 9.42 -20.49 -0.95
N SER A 228 9.66 -21.71 -0.52
CA SER A 228 9.64 -22.87 -1.44
C SER A 228 8.24 -22.98 -2.08
N PRO A 229 8.14 -23.13 -3.39
CA PRO A 229 6.86 -23.40 -4.06
C PRO A 229 6.13 -24.62 -3.49
N GLU A 230 6.87 -25.58 -2.97
CA GLU A 230 6.35 -26.82 -2.39
C GLU A 230 5.94 -26.66 -0.90
N MET A 231 5.94 -25.40 -0.39
CA MET A 231 5.49 -25.14 0.98
C MET A 231 4.03 -25.52 1.15
N GLN A 232 3.75 -26.39 2.13
CA GLN A 232 2.38 -26.72 2.53
C GLN A 232 1.76 -25.54 3.27
N LEU A 233 0.61 -25.04 2.78
CA LEU A 233 -0.14 -23.96 3.41
C LEU A 233 -1.14 -24.49 4.44
N SER A 234 -1.75 -25.64 4.17
CA SER A 234 -2.69 -26.34 5.04
C SER A 234 -2.77 -27.83 4.66
N GLU A 235 -3.67 -28.60 5.25
CA GLU A 235 -3.81 -30.06 5.04
C GLU A 235 -3.95 -30.43 3.56
N HIS A 236 -4.73 -29.66 2.79
CA HIS A 236 -5.05 -29.98 1.39
C HIS A 236 -4.47 -29.01 0.35
N PHE A 237 -3.77 -27.95 0.79
CA PHE A 237 -3.33 -26.87 -0.12
C PHE A 237 -1.85 -26.58 0.00
N ASN A 238 -1.15 -26.49 -1.14
CA ASN A 238 0.25 -26.08 -1.21
C ASN A 238 0.43 -24.74 -1.94
N LEU A 239 1.54 -24.06 -1.68
CA LEU A 239 1.80 -22.70 -2.19
C LEU A 239 1.83 -22.61 -3.71
N LYS A 240 2.24 -23.68 -4.41
CA LYS A 240 2.33 -23.73 -5.87
C LYS A 240 0.99 -23.52 -6.55
N GLU A 241 -0.12 -23.98 -5.92
CA GLU A 241 -1.48 -23.77 -6.43
C GLU A 241 -1.84 -22.29 -6.46
N PHE A 242 -1.37 -21.50 -5.50
CA PHE A 242 -1.69 -20.08 -5.34
C PHE A 242 -0.79 -19.13 -6.11
N THR A 243 0.31 -19.62 -6.64
CA THR A 243 1.31 -18.81 -7.37
C THR A 243 1.32 -19.07 -8.87
N LYS A 244 0.59 -20.09 -9.34
CA LYS A 244 0.49 -20.46 -10.76
C LYS A 244 -0.18 -19.34 -11.55
N SER A 245 0.46 -18.89 -12.64
CA SER A 245 -0.10 -17.89 -13.54
C SER A 245 0.51 -18.00 -14.94
N GLU A 246 -0.31 -18.26 -15.93
CA GLU A 246 0.06 -18.24 -17.35
C GLU A 246 0.65 -16.90 -17.79
N THR A 247 0.07 -15.79 -17.29
CA THR A 247 0.56 -14.44 -17.59
C THR A 247 1.94 -14.19 -16.98
N ALA A 248 2.21 -14.69 -15.78
CA ALA A 248 3.52 -14.60 -15.15
C ALA A 248 4.57 -15.34 -15.97
N ILE A 249 4.24 -16.57 -16.41
CA ILE A 249 5.13 -17.40 -17.26
C ILE A 249 5.40 -16.68 -18.59
N ARG A 250 4.36 -16.29 -19.31
CA ARG A 250 4.48 -15.65 -20.63
C ARG A 250 5.24 -14.33 -20.60
N LYS A 251 5.03 -13.52 -19.55
CA LYS A 251 5.68 -12.21 -19.39
C LYS A 251 6.97 -12.26 -18.56
N ARG A 252 7.40 -13.43 -18.12
CA ARG A 252 8.60 -13.66 -17.28
C ARG A 252 8.57 -12.81 -16.00
N ILE A 253 7.39 -12.74 -15.36
CA ILE A 253 7.20 -12.00 -14.10
C ILE A 253 7.45 -12.97 -12.95
N ASP A 254 8.34 -12.61 -12.01
CA ASP A 254 8.51 -13.35 -10.76
C ASP A 254 7.27 -13.12 -9.87
N ASN A 255 6.49 -14.19 -9.65
CA ASN A 255 5.30 -14.20 -8.80
C ASN A 255 5.55 -14.97 -7.49
N THR A 256 6.78 -15.00 -7.00
CA THR A 256 7.14 -15.68 -5.76
C THR A 256 6.72 -14.83 -4.56
N PRO A 257 5.84 -15.33 -3.67
CA PRO A 257 5.45 -14.59 -2.46
C PRO A 257 6.58 -14.57 -1.44
N GLY A 258 6.63 -13.49 -0.66
CA GLY A 258 7.45 -13.47 0.56
C GLY A 258 6.78 -14.22 1.71
N PRO A 259 7.50 -14.49 2.83
CA PRO A 259 6.99 -15.23 3.98
C PRO A 259 5.69 -14.67 4.57
N ALA A 260 5.54 -13.34 4.62
CA ALA A 260 4.32 -12.70 5.11
C ALA A 260 3.10 -13.00 4.21
N HIS A 261 3.29 -13.00 2.88
CA HIS A 261 2.23 -13.35 1.94
C HIS A 261 1.84 -14.83 2.04
N ALA A 262 2.82 -15.72 2.20
CA ALA A 262 2.57 -17.14 2.43
C ALA A 262 1.80 -17.38 3.73
N SER A 263 2.13 -16.67 4.82
CA SER A 263 1.39 -16.71 6.08
C SER A 263 -0.05 -16.23 5.95
N ASN A 264 -0.30 -15.19 5.14
CA ASN A 264 -1.66 -14.73 4.86
C ASN A 264 -2.44 -15.77 4.05
N LEU A 265 -1.82 -16.39 3.05
CA LEU A 265 -2.43 -17.50 2.30
C LEU A 265 -2.77 -18.70 3.21
N GLN A 266 -1.93 -19.02 4.19
CA GLN A 266 -2.25 -20.05 5.20
C GLN A 266 -3.54 -19.71 5.93
N LYS A 267 -3.76 -18.42 6.29
CA LYS A 267 -5.02 -17.98 6.93
C LYS A 267 -6.22 -18.09 6.00
N VAL A 268 -6.07 -17.74 4.71
CA VAL A 268 -7.12 -17.95 3.71
C VAL A 268 -7.48 -19.43 3.59
N CYS A 269 -6.48 -20.31 3.54
CA CYS A 269 -6.71 -21.76 3.55
C CYS A 269 -7.46 -22.20 4.82
N GLU A 270 -6.96 -21.82 6.01
CA GLU A 270 -7.53 -22.19 7.30
C GLU A 270 -8.97 -21.71 7.50
N LYS A 271 -9.26 -20.46 7.12
CA LYS A 271 -10.54 -19.80 7.40
C LYS A 271 -11.60 -20.01 6.35
N ILE A 272 -11.21 -20.32 5.12
CA ILE A 272 -12.13 -20.41 3.99
C ILE A 272 -12.02 -21.77 3.28
N LEU A 273 -10.84 -22.11 2.75
CA LEU A 273 -10.72 -23.24 1.83
C LEU A 273 -10.82 -24.61 2.50
N GLU A 274 -10.23 -24.79 3.67
CA GLU A 274 -10.32 -26.04 4.44
C GLU A 274 -11.76 -26.33 4.93
N PRO A 275 -12.52 -25.35 5.46
CA PRO A 275 -13.95 -25.52 5.71
C PRO A 275 -14.73 -25.97 4.47
N VAL A 276 -14.49 -25.32 3.31
CA VAL A 276 -15.12 -25.66 2.03
C VAL A 276 -14.75 -27.09 1.61
N ARG A 277 -13.45 -27.42 1.66
CA ARG A 277 -12.94 -28.74 1.29
C ARG A 277 -13.57 -29.86 2.13
N ARG A 278 -13.67 -29.65 3.43
CA ARG A 278 -14.27 -30.62 4.36
C ARG A 278 -15.77 -30.80 4.14
N HIS A 279 -16.49 -29.70 3.90
CA HIS A 279 -17.94 -29.75 3.72
C HIS A 279 -18.33 -30.49 2.45
N TYR A 280 -17.73 -30.12 1.31
CA TYR A 280 -18.11 -30.70 0.01
C TYR A 280 -17.40 -32.02 -0.30
N GLY A 281 -16.33 -32.38 0.42
CA GLY A 281 -15.53 -33.58 0.17
C GLY A 281 -14.89 -33.63 -1.24
N LYS A 282 -14.88 -32.52 -1.96
CA LYS A 282 -14.41 -32.41 -3.36
C LYS A 282 -13.15 -31.54 -3.46
N PRO A 283 -12.27 -31.77 -4.46
CA PRO A 283 -11.18 -30.87 -4.75
C PRO A 283 -11.68 -29.43 -4.98
N VAL A 284 -10.99 -28.46 -4.36
CA VAL A 284 -11.21 -27.04 -4.61
C VAL A 284 -10.16 -26.59 -5.62
N ARG A 285 -10.60 -26.10 -6.76
CA ARG A 285 -9.72 -25.59 -7.82
C ARG A 285 -9.37 -24.13 -7.57
N ILE A 286 -8.09 -23.84 -7.43
CA ILE A 286 -7.60 -22.48 -7.26
C ILE A 286 -7.34 -21.87 -8.64
N ASN A 287 -8.12 -20.85 -8.99
CA ASN A 287 -7.98 -20.12 -10.26
C ASN A 287 -6.92 -19.01 -10.13
N SER A 288 -6.85 -18.36 -8.98
CA SER A 288 -5.86 -17.33 -8.68
C SER A 288 -5.69 -17.19 -7.16
N GLY A 289 -4.46 -17.13 -6.68
CA GLY A 289 -4.13 -16.83 -5.29
C GLY A 289 -3.28 -15.57 -5.19
N TYR A 290 -2.00 -15.71 -4.85
CA TYR A 290 -1.08 -14.58 -4.80
C TYR A 290 -0.80 -13.98 -6.17
N ARG A 291 -0.90 -12.66 -6.25
CA ARG A 291 -0.51 -11.86 -7.42
C ARG A 291 0.43 -10.76 -6.97
N GLY A 292 1.73 -10.93 -7.18
CA GLY A 292 2.70 -9.86 -6.95
C GLY A 292 2.33 -8.59 -7.71
N PRO A 293 2.74 -7.39 -7.26
CA PRO A 293 2.31 -6.11 -7.86
C PRO A 293 2.51 -6.03 -9.37
N ALA A 294 3.62 -6.59 -9.89
CA ALA A 294 3.91 -6.62 -11.32
C ALA A 294 2.92 -7.51 -12.09
N LEU A 295 2.59 -8.69 -11.57
CA LEU A 295 1.60 -9.57 -12.16
C LEU A 295 0.20 -8.96 -12.08
N ASN A 296 -0.16 -8.40 -10.93
CA ASN A 296 -1.46 -7.77 -10.73
C ASN A 296 -1.69 -6.62 -11.71
N ALA A 297 -0.69 -5.77 -11.94
CA ALA A 297 -0.75 -4.73 -12.97
C ALA A 297 -0.85 -5.33 -14.38
N ALA A 298 -0.14 -6.43 -14.66
CA ALA A 298 -0.12 -7.08 -15.97
C ALA A 298 -1.45 -7.72 -16.36
N VAL A 299 -2.29 -8.08 -15.38
CA VAL A 299 -3.65 -8.64 -15.58
C VAL A 299 -4.76 -7.59 -15.39
N GLY A 300 -4.42 -6.31 -15.20
CA GLY A 300 -5.39 -5.23 -15.03
C GLY A 300 -6.06 -5.16 -13.66
N GLY A 301 -5.49 -5.81 -12.66
CA GLY A 301 -6.02 -5.82 -11.29
C GLY A 301 -5.88 -4.48 -10.57
N SER A 302 -6.79 -4.21 -9.63
CA SER A 302 -6.73 -3.04 -8.77
C SER A 302 -5.42 -2.97 -7.98
N SER A 303 -4.83 -1.78 -7.84
CA SER A 303 -3.63 -1.57 -7.01
C SER A 303 -3.87 -1.85 -5.50
N LYS A 304 -5.14 -1.94 -5.09
CA LYS A 304 -5.58 -2.28 -3.72
C LYS A 304 -6.04 -3.74 -3.59
N SER A 305 -5.74 -4.59 -4.57
CA SER A 305 -6.18 -5.99 -4.57
C SER A 305 -5.59 -6.76 -3.40
N GLN A 306 -6.43 -7.48 -2.66
CA GLN A 306 -6.02 -8.35 -1.55
C GLN A 306 -5.19 -9.55 -2.01
N HIS A 307 -5.24 -9.92 -3.28
CA HIS A 307 -4.33 -10.89 -3.88
C HIS A 307 -2.85 -10.46 -3.78
N CYS A 308 -2.58 -9.16 -3.82
CA CYS A 308 -1.20 -8.65 -3.68
C CYS A 308 -0.60 -8.87 -2.29
N ASN A 309 -1.47 -9.06 -1.29
CA ASN A 309 -1.07 -9.32 0.09
C ASN A 309 -1.10 -10.81 0.44
N GLY A 310 -1.55 -11.69 -0.46
CA GLY A 310 -1.86 -13.08 -0.16
C GLY A 310 -3.10 -13.26 0.72
N GLU A 311 -4.00 -12.29 0.74
CA GLU A 311 -5.21 -12.27 1.57
C GLU A 311 -6.47 -12.66 0.79
N ALA A 312 -6.35 -13.08 -0.47
CA ALA A 312 -7.48 -13.43 -1.32
C ALA A 312 -7.20 -14.63 -2.21
N VAL A 313 -8.27 -15.28 -2.61
CA VAL A 313 -8.28 -16.42 -3.52
C VAL A 313 -9.50 -16.38 -4.43
N ASP A 314 -9.31 -16.73 -5.70
CA ASP A 314 -10.34 -17.01 -6.68
C ASP A 314 -10.41 -18.53 -6.86
N PHE A 315 -11.58 -19.14 -6.65
CA PHE A 315 -11.71 -20.60 -6.63
C PHE A 315 -13.08 -21.09 -7.04
N GLU A 316 -13.15 -22.38 -7.35
CA GLU A 316 -14.34 -23.10 -7.75
C GLU A 316 -14.29 -24.57 -7.29
N ILE A 317 -15.44 -25.25 -7.34
CA ILE A 317 -15.55 -26.69 -7.16
C ILE A 317 -16.24 -27.27 -8.40
N ASP A 318 -15.60 -28.21 -9.07
CA ASP A 318 -16.15 -28.82 -10.29
C ASP A 318 -17.51 -29.50 -10.00
N GLY A 319 -18.52 -29.10 -10.79
CA GLY A 319 -19.88 -29.60 -10.67
C GLY A 319 -20.68 -28.99 -9.50
N LEU A 320 -20.22 -27.91 -8.89
CA LEU A 320 -20.97 -27.12 -7.91
C LEU A 320 -21.23 -25.73 -8.49
N ALA A 321 -22.46 -25.24 -8.40
CA ALA A 321 -22.81 -23.90 -8.87
C ALA A 321 -22.09 -22.81 -8.06
N ASN A 322 -21.48 -21.84 -8.75
CA ASN A 322 -20.74 -20.75 -8.10
C ASN A 322 -21.60 -19.89 -7.15
N PRO A 323 -22.89 -19.57 -7.43
CA PRO A 323 -23.76 -18.91 -6.47
C PRO A 323 -24.01 -19.72 -5.19
N GLU A 324 -24.15 -21.04 -5.31
CA GLU A 324 -24.33 -21.95 -4.18
C GLU A 324 -23.06 -21.97 -3.31
N LEU A 325 -21.89 -22.09 -3.95
CA LEU A 325 -20.59 -22.03 -3.28
C LEU A 325 -20.39 -20.69 -2.54
N ALA A 326 -20.64 -19.56 -3.21
CA ALA A 326 -20.53 -18.23 -2.61
C ALA A 326 -21.46 -18.04 -1.41
N LYS A 327 -22.69 -18.51 -1.52
CA LYS A 327 -23.68 -18.49 -0.44
C LYS A 327 -23.19 -19.31 0.76
N TRP A 328 -22.80 -20.56 0.54
CA TRP A 328 -22.35 -21.44 1.60
C TRP A 328 -21.12 -20.84 2.34
N VAL A 329 -20.12 -20.37 1.60
CA VAL A 329 -18.93 -19.71 2.18
C VAL A 329 -19.35 -18.51 3.03
N SER A 330 -20.31 -17.72 2.58
CA SER A 330 -20.78 -16.54 3.30
C SER A 330 -21.52 -16.84 4.62
N GLU A 331 -22.06 -18.04 4.75
CA GLU A 331 -22.84 -18.49 5.90
C GLU A 331 -21.98 -19.28 6.90
N ASN A 332 -20.92 -19.94 6.45
CA ASN A 332 -20.19 -20.94 7.22
C ASN A 332 -18.69 -20.62 7.45
N CYS A 333 -18.13 -19.61 6.75
CA CYS A 333 -16.72 -19.28 6.84
C CYS A 333 -16.46 -17.91 7.51
N ASP A 334 -15.27 -17.73 8.00
CA ASP A 334 -14.81 -16.41 8.44
C ASP A 334 -14.10 -15.71 7.27
N PHE A 335 -14.62 -14.57 6.83
CA PHE A 335 -14.16 -13.87 5.61
C PHE A 335 -14.24 -12.36 5.75
N ASP A 336 -13.43 -11.64 4.97
CA ASP A 336 -13.50 -10.19 4.82
C ASP A 336 -14.49 -9.79 3.70
N GLN A 337 -14.30 -10.35 2.51
CA GLN A 337 -15.15 -10.09 1.35
C GLN A 337 -15.35 -11.37 0.54
N ILE A 338 -16.56 -11.57 0.04
CA ILE A 338 -16.90 -12.58 -0.97
C ILE A 338 -17.50 -11.88 -2.15
N ILE A 339 -17.03 -12.20 -3.35
CA ILE A 339 -17.57 -11.68 -4.61
C ILE A 339 -17.90 -12.86 -5.52
N LEU A 340 -19.14 -12.92 -5.98
CA LEU A 340 -19.50 -13.75 -7.13
C LEU A 340 -19.09 -12.99 -8.39
N GLU A 341 -17.96 -13.39 -9.00
CA GLU A 341 -17.37 -12.65 -10.12
C GLU A 341 -17.82 -13.18 -11.47
N PHE A 342 -18.40 -12.28 -12.26
CA PHE A 342 -18.81 -12.50 -13.66
C PHE A 342 -19.73 -13.71 -13.88
N TYR A 343 -20.54 -14.02 -12.88
CA TYR A 343 -21.59 -15.03 -13.03
C TYR A 343 -22.65 -14.56 -14.03
N ASP A 344 -22.92 -15.38 -15.04
CA ASP A 344 -24.03 -15.20 -15.99
C ASP A 344 -24.83 -16.52 -16.05
N PRO A 345 -26.10 -16.54 -15.57
CA PRO A 345 -26.93 -17.73 -15.59
C PRO A 345 -27.18 -18.26 -16.99
N LYS A 346 -27.02 -17.45 -18.05
CA LYS A 346 -27.13 -17.89 -19.43
C LYS A 346 -25.97 -18.76 -19.91
N GLU A 347 -24.79 -18.56 -19.29
CA GLU A 347 -23.57 -19.33 -19.58
C GLU A 347 -23.49 -20.60 -18.70
N GLY A 348 -24.43 -20.77 -17.78
CA GLY A 348 -24.53 -21.93 -16.91
C GLY A 348 -24.16 -21.69 -15.46
N PRO A 349 -24.39 -22.67 -14.56
CA PRO A 349 -24.26 -22.53 -13.13
C PRO A 349 -22.81 -22.34 -12.66
N ASN A 350 -21.84 -22.71 -13.48
CA ASN A 350 -20.41 -22.62 -13.20
C ASN A 350 -19.73 -21.45 -13.94
N SER A 351 -20.52 -20.52 -14.54
CA SER A 351 -19.93 -19.32 -15.15
C SER A 351 -19.35 -18.39 -14.09
N GLY A 352 -18.28 -17.68 -14.44
CA GLY A 352 -17.54 -16.86 -13.49
C GLY A 352 -16.80 -17.69 -12.42
N TRP A 353 -16.56 -17.12 -11.25
CA TRP A 353 -15.90 -17.78 -10.11
C TRP A 353 -16.25 -17.13 -8.77
N VAL A 354 -15.83 -17.75 -7.68
CA VAL A 354 -15.97 -17.18 -6.34
C VAL A 354 -14.63 -16.57 -5.91
N HIS A 355 -14.63 -15.26 -5.67
CA HIS A 355 -13.56 -14.56 -4.96
C HIS A 355 -13.86 -14.56 -3.48
N ALA A 356 -12.90 -14.93 -2.64
CA ALA A 356 -13.01 -14.77 -1.20
C ALA A 356 -11.70 -14.24 -0.59
N SER A 357 -11.84 -13.43 0.43
CA SER A 357 -10.69 -12.85 1.14
C SER A 357 -10.84 -12.93 2.66
N TYR A 358 -9.71 -12.94 3.33
CA TYR A 358 -9.59 -12.89 4.78
C TYR A 358 -8.38 -12.04 5.18
N THR A 359 -8.56 -11.11 6.11
CA THR A 359 -7.46 -10.35 6.68
C THR A 359 -7.24 -10.68 8.15
N SER A 360 -5.98 -10.85 8.55
CA SER A 360 -5.59 -11.05 9.94
C SER A 360 -5.20 -9.74 10.65
N THR A 361 -5.18 -8.62 9.93
CA THR A 361 -4.64 -7.33 10.42
C THR A 361 -5.72 -6.31 10.74
N GLY A 362 -7.01 -6.64 10.63
CA GLY A 362 -8.13 -5.75 10.88
C GLY A 362 -9.44 -6.52 11.08
N ALA A 363 -10.54 -5.78 11.27
CA ALA A 363 -11.86 -6.38 11.28
C ALA A 363 -12.26 -6.79 9.87
N ASN A 364 -12.67 -8.05 9.70
CA ASN A 364 -13.22 -8.55 8.45
C ASN A 364 -14.60 -7.93 8.20
N ARG A 365 -14.79 -7.30 7.03
CA ARG A 365 -15.97 -6.48 6.67
C ARG A 365 -17.24 -7.28 6.48
N LYS A 366 -17.14 -8.59 6.28
CA LYS A 366 -18.28 -9.49 5.95
C LYS A 366 -19.04 -9.04 4.71
N GLN A 367 -18.32 -8.44 3.74
CA GLN A 367 -18.92 -7.86 2.55
C GLN A 367 -19.25 -8.94 1.51
N LYS A 368 -20.48 -8.91 0.99
CA LYS A 368 -20.98 -9.80 -0.06
C LYS A 368 -21.33 -9.00 -1.30
N LEU A 369 -20.76 -9.35 -2.44
CA LEU A 369 -20.92 -8.63 -3.70
C LEU A 369 -21.10 -9.58 -4.87
N THR A 370 -21.65 -9.04 -5.96
CA THR A 370 -21.57 -9.63 -7.31
C THR A 370 -20.85 -8.64 -8.23
N ALA A 371 -19.85 -9.10 -8.96
CA ALA A 371 -19.19 -8.32 -10.00
C ALA A 371 -19.77 -8.68 -11.37
N VAL A 372 -20.25 -7.67 -12.09
CA VAL A 372 -20.80 -7.82 -13.45
C VAL A 372 -20.10 -6.89 -14.43
N ASN A 373 -20.06 -7.27 -15.70
CA ASN A 373 -19.55 -6.40 -16.76
C ASN A 373 -20.70 -5.54 -17.31
N VAL A 374 -20.57 -4.22 -17.25
CA VAL A 374 -21.52 -3.29 -17.83
C VAL A 374 -20.76 -2.33 -18.77
N GLY A 375 -20.97 -2.49 -20.07
CA GLY A 375 -20.30 -1.63 -21.05
C GLY A 375 -18.76 -1.69 -21.02
N GLY A 376 -18.19 -2.87 -20.77
CA GLY A 376 -16.73 -3.09 -20.67
C GLY A 376 -16.11 -2.68 -19.33
N LYS A 377 -16.92 -2.29 -18.34
CA LYS A 377 -16.47 -1.92 -16.99
C LYS A 377 -17.00 -2.89 -15.95
N THR A 378 -16.16 -3.29 -14.99
CA THR A 378 -16.61 -4.08 -13.84
C THR A 378 -17.39 -3.19 -12.87
N VAL A 379 -18.63 -3.62 -12.57
CA VAL A 379 -19.53 -2.96 -11.60
C VAL A 379 -19.82 -3.95 -10.48
N TYR A 380 -19.68 -3.50 -9.23
CA TYR A 380 -19.95 -4.30 -8.05
C TYR A 380 -21.34 -3.98 -7.51
N LYS A 381 -22.19 -5.00 -7.36
CA LYS A 381 -23.53 -4.91 -6.79
C LYS A 381 -23.55 -5.58 -5.42
N PRO A 382 -24.25 -5.04 -4.41
CA PRO A 382 -24.42 -5.69 -3.11
C PRO A 382 -25.19 -7.02 -3.23
N GLY A 383 -24.75 -8.01 -2.46
CA GLY A 383 -25.36 -9.35 -2.45
C GLY A 383 -24.95 -10.25 -3.61
N PHE A 384 -25.50 -11.47 -3.63
CA PHE A 384 -25.30 -12.42 -4.72
C PHE A 384 -26.54 -12.42 -5.62
N ILE A 385 -26.33 -12.30 -6.93
CA ILE A 385 -27.39 -12.55 -7.91
C ILE A 385 -27.53 -14.06 -8.11
N SER A 386 -28.77 -14.53 -8.22
CA SER A 386 -29.14 -15.94 -8.50
C SER A 386 -29.51 -16.09 -9.97
#